data_e58db0ca93a8724a4f9be631ad75418d
#
_entry.id   e58db0ca93a8724a4f9be631ad75418d
#
_cell.length_a   1.000
_cell.length_b   1.000
_cell.length_c   1.000
_cell.angle_alpha   90.00
_cell.angle_beta   90.00
_cell.angle_gamma   90.00
#
_symmetry.space_group_name_H-M   'P 1'
#
loop_
_entity.id
_entity.type
_entity.pdbx_description
1 polymer ?
#
loop_
_entity_poly.entity_id
_entity_poly.type
_entity_poly.pdbx_seq_one_letter_code
_entity_poly.pdbx_strand_id
1 'polypeptide(L)'
;MEYFASAAFALEGIAARELRNLGITASVRENRVFFSGEENLLARACIGMRSADRIYRHIISGRADSFDALFELVYSAPWSEIISKRGRINISAACSRSRLMSVPDVQSIVKKGIIKKLQNKYRQNVFPEDAESYSVFVSIQNDNAVIALDACGAGLHKRGYRIKNAPAPLRETTAAALLEIIGYNCGPLYEPFCGSGTIAIEGALKAFNIAPGLNRRFECENWMGFSGQAWIQERERARADIRKIEKGLIVASDIDGKMVETARFHAQRAGVLNAIRFLERPVVDFNGGEGVLVTNPPYGQRIADINCARAIYKDMSRSIRPLLDRLDLGVITPDGEFERLFGRRSSKKRRIFNGNIQCNYYMYT
;
A
#
# COMPACT_ATOMS: atom_id res chain seq x y z
N MET A 1 17.35 -9.33 12.23
CA MET A 1 17.48 -8.83 10.84
C MET A 1 16.89 -7.43 10.75
N GLU A 2 17.41 -6.56 9.86
CA GLU A 2 16.86 -5.23 9.63
C GLU A 2 15.95 -5.25 8.40
N TYR A 3 14.82 -4.57 8.51
CA TYR A 3 13.81 -4.45 7.45
C TYR A 3 13.42 -2.99 7.26
N PHE A 4 12.86 -2.67 6.09
CA PHE A 4 12.16 -1.41 5.91
C PHE A 4 10.89 -1.58 5.07
N ALA A 5 9.87 -0.80 5.41
CA ALA A 5 8.66 -0.67 4.62
C ALA A 5 8.74 0.59 3.75
N SER A 6 8.28 0.48 2.50
CA SER A 6 8.02 1.62 1.63
C SER A 6 6.53 1.97 1.67
N ALA A 7 6.22 3.25 1.69
CA ALA A 7 4.86 3.77 1.58
C ALA A 7 4.82 4.85 0.50
N ALA A 8 3.64 5.23 0.05
CA ALA A 8 3.52 6.39 -0.82
C ALA A 8 4.05 7.65 -0.12
N PHE A 9 4.58 8.58 -0.91
CA PHE A 9 5.18 9.81 -0.39
C PHE A 9 4.29 10.53 0.63
N ALA A 10 4.87 10.98 1.72
CA ALA A 10 4.22 11.60 2.88
C ALA A 10 3.33 10.66 3.72
N LEU A 11 3.33 9.35 3.47
CA LEU A 11 2.60 8.36 4.27
C LEU A 11 3.49 7.54 5.21
N GLU A 12 4.79 7.79 5.25
CA GLU A 12 5.77 7.04 6.06
C GLU A 12 5.41 7.09 7.56
N GLY A 13 4.96 8.25 8.05
CA GLY A 13 4.50 8.41 9.43
C GLY A 13 3.28 7.55 9.78
N ILE A 14 2.38 7.32 8.81
CA ILE A 14 1.23 6.43 8.95
C ILE A 14 1.71 4.97 9.04
N ALA A 15 2.57 4.55 8.12
CA ALA A 15 3.13 3.20 8.11
C ALA A 15 3.95 2.91 9.38
N ALA A 16 4.70 3.90 9.90
CA ALA A 16 5.41 3.77 11.17
C ALA A 16 4.47 3.59 12.37
N ARG A 17 3.33 4.31 12.38
CA ARG A 17 2.30 4.16 13.41
C ARG A 17 1.63 2.78 13.33
N GLU A 18 1.35 2.28 12.14
CA GLU A 18 0.82 0.92 11.96
C GLU A 18 1.77 -0.15 12.51
N LEU A 19 3.08 -0.08 12.24
CA LEU A 19 4.05 -1.01 12.81
C LEU A 19 4.03 -0.97 14.34
N ARG A 20 3.99 0.23 14.94
CA ARG A 20 3.91 0.37 16.40
C ARG A 20 2.61 -0.23 16.97
N ASN A 21 1.49 -0.06 16.29
CA ASN A 21 0.21 -0.68 16.68
C ASN A 21 0.25 -2.21 16.57
N LEU A 22 1.11 -2.77 15.69
CA LEU A 22 1.39 -4.20 15.60
C LEU A 22 2.42 -4.68 16.65
N GLY A 23 2.87 -3.81 17.56
CA GLY A 23 3.88 -4.11 18.56
C GLY A 23 5.32 -4.16 18.02
N ILE A 24 5.58 -3.49 16.89
CA ILE A 24 6.89 -3.44 16.23
C ILE A 24 7.47 -2.04 16.36
N THR A 25 8.62 -1.91 17.03
CA THR A 25 9.34 -0.61 17.10
C THR A 25 9.81 -0.19 15.71
N ALA A 26 9.46 1.03 15.31
CA ALA A 26 9.76 1.54 13.98
C ALA A 26 10.25 2.99 14.00
N SER A 27 11.17 3.31 13.08
CA SER A 27 11.72 4.65 12.86
C SER A 27 11.63 5.05 11.39
N VAL A 28 11.37 6.33 11.12
CA VAL A 28 11.36 6.87 9.75
C VAL A 28 12.73 7.45 9.44
N ARG A 29 13.36 6.97 8.38
CA ARG A 29 14.64 7.46 7.86
C ARG A 29 14.61 7.41 6.33
N GLU A 30 15.10 8.44 5.65
CA GLU A 30 15.23 8.48 4.18
C GLU A 30 13.94 8.07 3.42
N ASN A 31 12.79 8.56 3.84
CA ASN A 31 11.47 8.22 3.29
C ASN A 31 11.14 6.72 3.33
N ARG A 32 11.72 5.99 4.28
CA ARG A 32 11.45 4.57 4.56
C ARG A 32 11.16 4.37 6.04
N VAL A 33 10.43 3.32 6.36
CA VAL A 33 10.10 2.96 7.73
C VAL A 33 10.89 1.73 8.13
N PHE A 34 11.94 1.92 8.94
CA PHE A 34 12.82 0.86 9.38
C PHE A 34 12.31 0.19 10.64
N PHE A 35 12.50 -1.11 10.72
CA PHE A 35 12.25 -1.94 11.90
C PHE A 35 13.20 -3.14 11.91
N SER A 36 13.37 -3.77 13.09
CA SER A 36 14.24 -4.92 13.24
C SER A 36 13.51 -6.05 13.95
N GLY A 37 13.87 -7.28 13.65
CA GLY A 37 13.32 -8.46 14.32
C GLY A 37 13.62 -9.76 13.61
N GLU A 38 13.04 -10.82 14.16
CA GLU A 38 13.09 -12.17 13.61
C GLU A 38 11.96 -12.41 12.59
N GLU A 39 11.86 -13.62 12.07
CA GLU A 39 10.87 -14.03 11.06
C GLU A 39 9.42 -13.71 11.47
N ASN A 40 9.08 -13.87 12.75
CA ASN A 40 7.75 -13.60 13.28
C ASN A 40 7.34 -12.11 13.15
N LEU A 41 8.26 -11.16 13.38
CA LEU A 41 7.96 -9.74 13.23
C LEU A 41 7.83 -9.34 11.75
N LEU A 42 8.61 -9.94 10.86
CA LEU A 42 8.43 -9.77 9.42
C LEU A 42 7.07 -10.31 8.97
N ALA A 43 6.70 -11.52 9.40
CA ALA A 43 5.40 -12.13 9.09
C ALA A 43 4.25 -11.26 9.57
N ARG A 44 4.33 -10.75 10.81
CA ARG A 44 3.36 -9.82 11.40
C ARG A 44 3.21 -8.54 10.60
N ALA A 45 4.34 -7.94 10.20
CA ALA A 45 4.34 -6.73 9.37
C ALA A 45 3.72 -6.99 7.99
N CYS A 46 4.12 -8.05 7.30
CA CYS A 46 3.60 -8.42 5.98
C CYS A 46 2.09 -8.70 6.00
N ILE A 47 1.61 -9.40 7.03
CA ILE A 47 0.20 -9.76 7.19
C ILE A 47 -0.63 -8.54 7.62
N GLY A 48 -0.11 -7.70 8.52
CA GLY A 48 -0.88 -6.68 9.22
C GLY A 48 -0.85 -5.28 8.60
N MET A 49 0.22 -4.88 7.90
CA MET A 49 0.33 -3.52 7.38
C MET A 49 -0.67 -3.21 6.28
N ARG A 50 -1.36 -2.07 6.42
CA ARG A 50 -2.43 -1.62 5.52
C ARG A 50 -1.96 -0.56 4.53
N SER A 51 -1.10 0.39 4.96
CA SER A 51 -0.69 1.56 4.16
C SER A 51 0.69 1.43 3.51
N ALA A 52 1.48 0.42 3.84
CA ALA A 52 2.74 0.15 3.17
C ALA A 52 2.54 -0.48 1.78
N ASP A 53 3.37 -0.10 0.82
CA ASP A 53 3.35 -0.67 -0.53
C ASP A 53 4.17 -1.96 -0.63
N ARG A 54 5.32 -2.02 0.06
CA ARG A 54 6.22 -3.18 0.13
C ARG A 54 7.00 -3.21 1.43
N ILE A 55 7.51 -4.38 1.78
CA ILE A 55 8.46 -4.60 2.87
C ILE A 55 9.70 -5.26 2.28
N TYR A 56 10.87 -4.79 2.72
CA TYR A 56 12.16 -5.25 2.25
C TYR A 56 13.03 -5.69 3.42
N ARG A 57 13.79 -6.77 3.24
CA ARG A 57 14.92 -7.11 4.10
C ARG A 57 16.13 -6.30 3.62
N HIS A 58 16.63 -5.41 4.44
CA HIS A 58 17.87 -4.67 4.17
C HIS A 58 19.05 -5.63 4.16
N ILE A 59 19.88 -5.57 3.13
CA ILE A 59 21.07 -6.42 3.00
C ILE A 59 22.33 -5.60 3.22
N ILE A 60 22.52 -4.57 2.42
CA ILE A 60 23.69 -3.69 2.51
C ILE A 60 23.37 -2.32 1.88
N SER A 61 24.06 -1.30 2.36
CA SER A 61 24.04 0.02 1.75
C SER A 61 25.43 0.63 1.77
N GLY A 62 25.71 1.49 0.80
CA GLY A 62 26.99 2.17 0.69
C GLY A 62 27.08 3.04 -0.55
N ARG A 63 28.20 3.76 -0.68
CA ARG A 63 28.47 4.60 -1.85
C ARG A 63 28.69 3.73 -3.09
N ALA A 64 28.09 4.13 -4.20
CA ALA A 64 28.17 3.46 -5.49
C ALA A 64 28.14 4.51 -6.61
N ASP A 65 29.25 5.23 -6.82
CA ASP A 65 29.41 6.26 -7.84
C ASP A 65 30.04 5.73 -9.14
N SER A 66 30.39 4.46 -9.17
CA SER A 66 30.87 3.71 -10.35
C SER A 66 30.35 2.27 -10.35
N PHE A 67 30.37 1.61 -11.50
CA PHE A 67 29.98 0.20 -11.61
C PHE A 67 30.89 -0.73 -10.82
N ASP A 68 32.20 -0.41 -10.70
CA ASP A 68 33.15 -1.16 -9.89
C ASP A 68 32.80 -1.02 -8.40
N ALA A 69 32.54 0.20 -7.91
CA ALA A 69 32.10 0.43 -6.54
C ALA A 69 30.79 -0.31 -6.21
N LEU A 70 29.83 -0.30 -7.14
CA LEU A 70 28.58 -1.06 -6.99
C LEU A 70 28.84 -2.56 -6.94
N PHE A 71 29.70 -3.09 -7.82
CA PHE A 71 30.06 -4.51 -7.84
C PHE A 71 30.69 -4.95 -6.51
N GLU A 72 31.70 -4.22 -6.02
CA GLU A 72 32.39 -4.53 -4.75
C GLU A 72 31.41 -4.46 -3.55
N LEU A 73 30.54 -3.45 -3.51
CA LEU A 73 29.50 -3.35 -2.48
C LEU A 73 28.61 -4.59 -2.49
N VAL A 74 28.10 -5.00 -3.64
CA VAL A 74 27.25 -6.19 -3.79
C VAL A 74 28.01 -7.44 -3.41
N TYR A 75 29.22 -7.62 -3.91
CA TYR A 75 30.05 -8.79 -3.67
C TYR A 75 30.43 -8.97 -2.19
N SER A 76 30.55 -7.87 -1.41
CA SER A 76 30.86 -7.93 0.02
C SER A 76 29.73 -8.54 0.86
N ALA A 77 28.48 -8.52 0.40
CA ALA A 77 27.32 -9.02 1.14
C ALA A 77 27.31 -10.56 1.27
N PRO A 78 26.66 -11.12 2.33
CA PRO A 78 26.70 -12.56 2.65
C PRO A 78 25.66 -13.36 1.83
N TRP A 79 25.64 -13.22 0.52
CA TRP A 79 24.63 -13.82 -0.36
C TRP A 79 24.47 -15.33 -0.20
N SER A 80 25.55 -16.05 0.08
CA SER A 80 25.51 -17.51 0.28
C SER A 80 24.82 -17.97 1.55
N GLU A 81 24.55 -17.04 2.48
CA GLU A 81 23.77 -17.29 3.70
C GLU A 81 22.29 -16.91 3.52
N ILE A 82 21.99 -16.25 2.39
CA ILE A 82 20.67 -15.68 2.10
C ILE A 82 19.99 -16.44 0.97
N ILE A 83 20.74 -16.76 -0.09
CA ILE A 83 20.22 -17.35 -1.33
C ILE A 83 20.71 -18.78 -1.45
N SER A 84 19.77 -19.70 -1.65
CA SER A 84 20.09 -21.13 -1.85
C SER A 84 20.77 -21.38 -3.20
N LYS A 85 21.39 -22.55 -3.36
CA LYS A 85 22.04 -22.97 -4.63
C LYS A 85 21.10 -23.02 -5.83
N ARG A 86 19.79 -23.15 -5.61
CA ARG A 86 18.76 -23.27 -6.64
C ARG A 86 17.86 -22.05 -6.71
N GLY A 87 18.11 -21.03 -5.86
CA GLY A 87 17.30 -19.84 -5.76
C GLY A 87 17.28 -19.02 -7.04
N ARG A 88 16.10 -18.59 -7.47
CA ARG A 88 15.92 -17.71 -8.62
C ARG A 88 16.17 -16.26 -8.22
N ILE A 89 17.05 -15.58 -8.94
CA ILE A 89 17.46 -14.21 -8.63
C ILE A 89 16.87 -13.24 -9.67
N ASN A 90 15.91 -12.43 -9.24
CA ASN A 90 15.33 -11.35 -10.03
C ASN A 90 15.84 -10.01 -9.52
N ILE A 91 16.34 -9.14 -10.39
CA ILE A 91 16.85 -7.83 -10.01
C ILE A 91 15.90 -6.74 -10.50
N SER A 92 15.51 -5.85 -9.62
CA SER A 92 14.85 -4.59 -9.95
C SER A 92 15.67 -3.41 -9.44
N ALA A 93 15.72 -2.32 -10.20
CA ALA A 93 16.51 -1.16 -9.81
C ALA A 93 15.75 0.14 -10.04
N ALA A 94 16.05 1.15 -9.21
CA ALA A 94 15.60 2.53 -9.35
C ALA A 94 16.79 3.46 -9.12
N CYS A 95 17.08 4.32 -10.09
CA CYS A 95 18.20 5.24 -10.05
C CYS A 95 17.70 6.68 -10.13
N SER A 96 18.21 7.55 -9.27
CA SER A 96 17.86 8.97 -9.30
C SER A 96 19.01 9.85 -8.79
N ARG A 97 19.26 10.97 -9.44
CA ARG A 97 20.26 11.97 -9.02
C ARG A 97 21.65 11.36 -8.74
N SER A 98 22.08 10.41 -9.54
CA SER A 98 23.31 9.63 -9.35
C SER A 98 24.08 9.51 -10.64
N ARG A 99 25.38 9.19 -10.55
CA ARG A 99 26.21 8.90 -11.74
C ARG A 99 25.74 7.65 -12.46
N LEU A 100 25.30 6.64 -11.72
CA LEU A 100 24.73 5.41 -12.25
C LEU A 100 23.23 5.59 -12.50
N MET A 101 22.83 5.86 -13.75
CA MET A 101 21.44 6.11 -14.14
C MET A 101 20.86 4.99 -15.05
N SER A 102 21.71 4.18 -15.67
CA SER A 102 21.25 3.07 -16.51
C SER A 102 20.75 1.92 -15.67
N VAL A 103 19.42 1.78 -15.57
CA VAL A 103 18.77 0.72 -14.79
C VAL A 103 19.18 -0.68 -15.28
N PRO A 104 19.24 -1.00 -16.61
CA PRO A 104 19.68 -2.31 -17.09
C PRO A 104 21.13 -2.64 -16.67
N ASP A 105 22.04 -1.68 -16.75
CA ASP A 105 23.45 -1.90 -16.39
C ASP A 105 23.60 -2.14 -14.89
N VAL A 106 22.90 -1.34 -14.06
CA VAL A 106 22.86 -1.53 -12.61
C VAL A 106 22.34 -2.94 -12.28
N GLN A 107 21.24 -3.38 -12.90
CA GLN A 107 20.70 -4.73 -12.69
C GLN A 107 21.72 -5.82 -13.08
N SER A 108 22.40 -5.65 -14.22
CA SER A 108 23.41 -6.59 -14.70
C SER A 108 24.60 -6.70 -13.74
N ILE A 109 25.15 -5.58 -13.29
CA ILE A 109 26.28 -5.53 -12.35
C ILE A 109 25.90 -6.15 -11.01
N VAL A 110 24.70 -5.85 -10.50
CA VAL A 110 24.21 -6.44 -9.24
C VAL A 110 24.07 -7.96 -9.38
N LYS A 111 23.44 -8.44 -10.45
CA LYS A 111 23.33 -9.90 -10.68
C LYS A 111 24.71 -10.54 -10.79
N LYS A 112 25.65 -9.92 -11.51
CA LYS A 112 27.03 -10.39 -11.63
C LYS A 112 27.74 -10.51 -10.28
N GLY A 113 27.63 -9.48 -9.41
CA GLY A 113 28.23 -9.49 -8.07
C GLY A 113 27.67 -10.60 -7.19
N ILE A 114 26.35 -10.81 -7.18
CA ILE A 114 25.69 -11.88 -6.43
C ILE A 114 26.17 -13.25 -6.95
N ILE A 115 26.08 -13.50 -8.26
CA ILE A 115 26.48 -14.79 -8.88
C ILE A 115 27.95 -15.08 -8.59
N LYS A 116 28.83 -14.10 -8.73
CA LYS A 116 30.26 -14.29 -8.43
C LYS A 116 30.52 -14.69 -6.98
N LYS A 117 29.77 -14.10 -6.02
CA LYS A 117 29.84 -14.49 -4.61
C LYS A 117 29.38 -15.93 -4.39
N LEU A 118 28.28 -16.33 -5.02
CA LEU A 118 27.73 -17.68 -4.93
C LEU A 118 28.66 -18.71 -5.59
N GLN A 119 29.26 -18.39 -6.74
CA GLN A 119 30.25 -19.25 -7.43
C GLN A 119 31.43 -19.56 -6.54
N ASN A 120 32.00 -18.55 -5.86
CA ASN A 120 33.14 -18.73 -4.96
C ASN A 120 32.81 -19.60 -3.76
N LYS A 121 31.59 -19.47 -3.20
CA LYS A 121 31.16 -20.28 -2.06
C LYS A 121 30.83 -21.72 -2.44
N TYR A 122 30.04 -21.89 -3.49
CA TYR A 122 29.50 -23.20 -3.88
C TYR A 122 30.40 -23.96 -4.84
N ARG A 123 31.48 -23.35 -5.36
CA ARG A 123 32.40 -23.92 -6.36
C ARG A 123 31.65 -24.46 -7.58
N GLN A 124 30.62 -23.72 -8.03
CA GLN A 124 29.73 -24.07 -9.13
C GLN A 124 29.58 -22.85 -10.07
N ASN A 125 29.62 -23.09 -11.40
CA ASN A 125 29.57 -22.03 -12.38
C ASN A 125 28.14 -21.69 -12.87
N VAL A 126 27.24 -22.67 -12.82
CA VAL A 126 25.86 -22.55 -13.32
C VAL A 126 24.88 -22.81 -12.18
N PHE A 127 23.90 -21.95 -12.02
CA PHE A 127 22.83 -22.07 -11.05
C PHE A 127 21.52 -22.35 -11.76
N PRO A 128 20.72 -23.37 -11.34
CA PRO A 128 19.49 -23.79 -12.06
C PRO A 128 18.37 -22.74 -12.00
N GLU A 129 18.33 -21.90 -10.98
CA GLU A 129 17.27 -20.89 -10.71
C GLU A 129 15.84 -21.50 -10.77
N ASP A 130 15.64 -22.70 -10.24
CA ASP A 130 14.41 -23.49 -10.33
C ASP A 130 13.71 -23.76 -8.99
N ALA A 131 14.18 -23.13 -7.92
CA ALA A 131 13.59 -23.20 -6.59
C ALA A 131 12.95 -21.86 -6.18
N GLU A 132 13.04 -21.48 -4.90
CA GLU A 132 12.48 -20.27 -4.34
C GLU A 132 12.99 -18.99 -5.00
N SER A 133 12.13 -17.97 -5.04
CA SER A 133 12.45 -16.69 -5.67
C SER A 133 13.05 -15.71 -4.67
N TYR A 134 14.02 -14.92 -5.12
CA TYR A 134 14.65 -13.83 -4.40
C TYR A 134 14.63 -12.58 -5.25
N SER A 135 13.67 -11.70 -4.99
CA SER A 135 13.52 -10.42 -5.69
C SER A 135 14.42 -9.36 -5.04
N VAL A 136 15.59 -9.14 -5.63
CA VAL A 136 16.54 -8.13 -5.17
C VAL A 136 16.13 -6.76 -5.70
N PHE A 137 15.96 -5.82 -4.80
CA PHE A 137 15.69 -4.41 -5.10
C PHE A 137 16.93 -3.57 -4.85
N VAL A 138 17.30 -2.74 -5.82
CA VAL A 138 18.41 -1.80 -5.73
C VAL A 138 17.89 -0.39 -5.91
N SER A 139 18.16 0.47 -4.94
CA SER A 139 17.86 1.90 -5.02
C SER A 139 19.16 2.68 -4.97
N ILE A 140 19.48 3.44 -6.03
CA ILE A 140 20.64 4.35 -6.04
C ILE A 140 20.13 5.78 -6.06
N GLN A 141 20.46 6.53 -5.01
CA GLN A 141 20.07 7.92 -4.89
C GLN A 141 21.25 8.75 -4.34
N ASN A 142 21.62 9.86 -5.02
CA ASN A 142 22.76 10.69 -4.67
C ASN A 142 24.04 9.85 -4.49
N ASP A 143 24.32 8.92 -5.40
CA ASP A 143 25.44 7.97 -5.40
C ASP A 143 25.50 7.02 -4.18
N ASN A 144 24.42 6.91 -3.41
CA ASN A 144 24.28 5.91 -2.34
C ASN A 144 23.34 4.80 -2.81
N ALA A 145 23.83 3.57 -2.78
CA ALA A 145 23.06 2.38 -3.08
C ALA A 145 22.51 1.74 -1.81
N VAL A 146 21.26 1.32 -1.88
CA VAL A 146 20.62 0.43 -0.90
C VAL A 146 20.21 -0.84 -1.63
N ILE A 147 20.65 -1.98 -1.14
CA ILE A 147 20.37 -3.30 -1.70
C ILE A 147 19.55 -4.08 -0.68
N ALA A 148 18.41 -4.58 -1.11
CA ALA A 148 17.45 -5.24 -0.24
C ALA A 148 16.72 -6.37 -0.97
N LEU A 149 16.12 -7.31 -0.23
CA LEU A 149 15.23 -8.32 -0.76
C LEU A 149 13.77 -7.91 -0.55
N ASP A 150 12.97 -7.93 -1.60
CA ASP A 150 11.53 -7.71 -1.52
C ASP A 150 10.85 -8.91 -0.87
N ALA A 151 10.34 -8.72 0.35
CA ALA A 151 9.67 -9.77 1.09
C ALA A 151 8.27 -10.11 0.55
N CYS A 152 7.68 -9.22 -0.23
CA CYS A 152 6.26 -9.30 -0.59
C CYS A 152 5.98 -10.16 -1.82
N GLY A 153 6.89 -10.15 -2.80
CA GLY A 153 6.60 -10.61 -4.16
C GLY A 153 5.61 -9.68 -4.87
N ALA A 154 4.32 -9.94 -4.80
CA ALA A 154 3.31 -8.97 -5.23
C ALA A 154 3.19 -7.83 -4.21
N GLY A 155 3.06 -6.57 -4.65
CA GLY A 155 2.92 -5.42 -3.77
C GLY A 155 1.76 -5.56 -2.77
N LEU A 156 1.87 -4.94 -1.59
CA LEU A 156 0.88 -5.10 -0.51
C LEU A 156 -0.51 -4.58 -0.89
N HIS A 157 -0.62 -3.61 -1.79
CA HIS A 157 -1.90 -3.16 -2.34
C HIS A 157 -2.70 -4.29 -3.02
N LYS A 158 -2.03 -5.33 -3.57
CA LYS A 158 -2.70 -6.47 -4.17
C LYS A 158 -3.24 -7.41 -3.08
N ARG A 159 -4.35 -7.03 -2.41
CA ARG A 159 -4.99 -7.81 -1.34
C ARG A 159 -5.59 -9.14 -1.80
N GLY A 160 -5.84 -9.27 -3.12
CA GLY A 160 -6.43 -10.47 -3.72
C GLY A 160 -7.94 -10.37 -3.98
N TYR A 161 -8.63 -9.37 -3.46
CA TYR A 161 -10.06 -9.21 -3.70
C TYR A 161 -10.40 -8.55 -5.04
N ARG A 162 -9.53 -7.65 -5.55
CA ARG A 162 -9.76 -6.93 -6.81
C ARG A 162 -9.30 -7.80 -7.99
N ILE A 163 -10.23 -8.21 -8.85
CA ILE A 163 -9.94 -8.93 -10.09
C ILE A 163 -10.41 -8.12 -11.30
N LYS A 164 -11.58 -7.47 -11.20
CA LYS A 164 -12.13 -6.65 -12.27
C LYS A 164 -11.44 -5.29 -12.29
N ASN A 165 -10.97 -4.88 -13.46
CA ASN A 165 -10.38 -3.57 -13.66
C ASN A 165 -11.48 -2.50 -13.66
N ALA A 166 -11.27 -1.44 -12.90
CA ALA A 166 -12.02 -0.21 -12.96
C ALA A 166 -11.12 0.91 -13.52
N PRO A 167 -11.66 1.93 -14.18
CA PRO A 167 -10.86 3.09 -14.60
C PRO A 167 -10.21 3.77 -13.39
N ALA A 168 -8.89 3.98 -13.43
CA ALA A 168 -8.11 4.73 -12.44
C ALA A 168 -8.46 4.47 -10.95
N PRO A 169 -8.48 3.20 -10.48
CA PRO A 169 -8.90 2.90 -9.12
C PRO A 169 -7.87 3.43 -8.11
N LEU A 170 -8.35 3.92 -6.97
CA LEU A 170 -7.48 4.21 -5.83
C LEU A 170 -6.78 2.92 -5.38
N ARG A 171 -5.47 2.98 -5.05
CA ARG A 171 -4.77 1.83 -4.49
C ARG A 171 -5.31 1.52 -3.09
N GLU A 172 -5.38 0.26 -2.75
CA GLU A 172 -5.86 -0.23 -1.46
C GLU A 172 -5.02 0.34 -0.31
N THR A 173 -3.70 0.43 -0.47
CA THR A 173 -2.79 1.02 0.52
C THR A 173 -3.05 2.52 0.71
N THR A 174 -3.38 3.24 -0.36
CA THR A 174 -3.76 4.65 -0.28
C THR A 174 -5.12 4.81 0.41
N ALA A 175 -6.12 3.99 0.06
CA ALA A 175 -7.44 4.04 0.71
C ALA A 175 -7.33 3.78 2.23
N ALA A 176 -6.55 2.78 2.62
CA ALA A 176 -6.28 2.49 4.03
C ALA A 176 -5.60 3.67 4.74
N ALA A 177 -4.65 4.34 4.07
CA ALA A 177 -3.99 5.53 4.62
C ALA A 177 -4.94 6.72 4.78
N LEU A 178 -5.88 6.96 3.84
CA LEU A 178 -6.90 8.01 3.98
C LEU A 178 -7.77 7.80 5.21
N LEU A 179 -8.22 6.56 5.43
CA LEU A 179 -9.00 6.16 6.60
C LEU A 179 -8.22 6.36 7.91
N GLU A 180 -6.92 6.06 7.89
CA GLU A 180 -6.04 6.26 9.04
C GLU A 180 -5.79 7.74 9.36
N ILE A 181 -5.65 8.58 8.32
CA ILE A 181 -5.41 10.03 8.45
C ILE A 181 -6.61 10.74 9.06
N ILE A 182 -7.83 10.39 8.66
CA ILE A 182 -9.06 10.99 9.21
C ILE A 182 -9.42 10.41 10.58
N GLY A 183 -8.70 9.39 11.06
CA GLY A 183 -8.94 8.76 12.35
C GLY A 183 -10.06 7.71 12.35
N TYR A 184 -10.53 7.26 11.19
CA TYR A 184 -11.50 6.18 11.13
C TYR A 184 -10.93 4.90 11.76
N ASN A 185 -11.64 4.34 12.70
CA ASN A 185 -11.26 3.07 13.34
C ASN A 185 -12.41 2.05 13.27
N CYS A 186 -13.61 2.46 13.63
CA CYS A 186 -14.83 1.67 13.63
C CYS A 186 -16.04 2.63 13.59
N GLY A 187 -17.23 2.12 13.34
CA GLY A 187 -18.45 2.92 13.28
C GLY A 187 -18.95 3.17 11.86
N PRO A 188 -19.97 4.02 11.70
CA PRO A 188 -20.54 4.30 10.39
C PRO A 188 -19.52 4.96 9.46
N LEU A 189 -19.38 4.38 8.25
CA LEU A 189 -18.54 4.93 7.17
C LEU A 189 -19.38 5.09 5.91
N TYR A 190 -19.22 6.21 5.23
CA TYR A 190 -19.93 6.54 4.01
C TYR A 190 -18.95 6.75 2.86
N GLU A 191 -19.26 6.18 1.69
CA GLU A 191 -18.51 6.38 0.44
C GLU A 191 -19.48 6.61 -0.74
N PRO A 192 -19.83 7.89 -1.05
CA PRO A 192 -20.84 8.21 -2.07
C PRO A 192 -20.32 8.15 -3.52
N PHE A 193 -19.06 7.85 -3.76
CA PHE A 193 -18.44 7.61 -5.07
C PHE A 193 -17.61 6.33 -5.00
N CYS A 194 -18.28 5.21 -4.70
CA CYS A 194 -17.56 3.99 -4.32
C CYS A 194 -16.80 3.32 -5.48
N GLY A 195 -17.19 3.57 -6.72
CA GLY A 195 -16.59 2.93 -7.87
C GLY A 195 -16.48 1.41 -7.66
N SER A 196 -15.28 0.87 -7.64
CA SER A 196 -15.03 -0.56 -7.37
C SER A 196 -15.02 -0.95 -5.88
N GLY A 197 -15.39 -0.04 -4.96
CA GLY A 197 -15.57 -0.28 -3.53
C GLY A 197 -14.31 -0.24 -2.68
N THR A 198 -13.22 0.37 -3.15
CA THR A 198 -11.92 0.25 -2.47
C THR A 198 -11.94 0.83 -1.05
N ILE A 199 -12.44 2.06 -0.86
CA ILE A 199 -12.46 2.72 0.45
C ILE A 199 -13.41 1.98 1.39
N ALA A 200 -14.59 1.61 0.93
CA ALA A 200 -15.57 0.87 1.73
C ALA A 200 -15.03 -0.48 2.19
N ILE A 201 -14.35 -1.24 1.28
CA ILE A 201 -13.75 -2.54 1.61
C ILE A 201 -12.61 -2.38 2.61
N GLU A 202 -11.66 -1.46 2.38
CA GLU A 202 -10.55 -1.20 3.32
C GLU A 202 -11.09 -0.68 4.67
N GLY A 203 -12.18 0.10 4.66
CA GLY A 203 -12.90 0.52 5.86
C GLY A 203 -13.48 -0.66 6.64
N ALA A 204 -14.11 -1.61 5.96
CA ALA A 204 -14.62 -2.83 6.59
C ALA A 204 -13.49 -3.71 7.14
N LEU A 205 -12.42 -3.93 6.37
CA LEU A 205 -11.24 -4.67 6.84
C LEU A 205 -10.61 -4.02 8.08
N LYS A 206 -10.62 -2.69 8.17
CA LYS A 206 -10.13 -1.96 9.35
C LYS A 206 -11.07 -2.07 10.53
N ALA A 207 -12.37 -1.82 10.35
CA ALA A 207 -13.37 -1.83 11.42
C ALA A 207 -13.45 -3.19 12.13
N PHE A 208 -13.35 -4.27 11.37
CA PHE A 208 -13.42 -5.63 11.91
C PHE A 208 -12.05 -6.25 12.19
N ASN A 209 -10.99 -5.45 12.11
CA ASN A 209 -9.60 -5.87 12.36
C ASN A 209 -9.17 -7.07 11.52
N ILE A 210 -9.64 -7.16 10.28
CA ILE A 210 -9.21 -8.19 9.33
C ILE A 210 -7.88 -7.77 8.73
N ALA A 211 -6.83 -8.52 8.97
CA ALA A 211 -5.49 -8.21 8.45
C ALA A 211 -5.45 -8.32 6.91
N PRO A 212 -4.94 -7.32 6.19
CA PRO A 212 -5.03 -7.25 4.72
C PRO A 212 -4.19 -8.32 4.01
N GLY A 213 -3.17 -8.84 4.67
CA GLY A 213 -2.30 -9.90 4.16
C GLY A 213 -2.71 -11.32 4.54
N LEU A 214 -3.82 -11.49 5.28
CA LEU A 214 -4.20 -12.76 5.90
C LEU A 214 -4.34 -13.93 4.90
N ASN A 215 -4.93 -13.66 3.73
CA ASN A 215 -5.26 -14.66 2.73
C ASN A 215 -4.30 -14.71 1.53
N ARG A 216 -3.13 -14.06 1.63
CA ARG A 216 -2.13 -14.07 0.57
C ARG A 216 -0.85 -14.78 0.99
N ARG A 217 -0.03 -15.14 0.00
CA ARG A 217 1.34 -15.63 0.21
C ARG A 217 2.34 -14.52 -0.06
N PHE A 218 3.49 -14.61 0.61
CA PHE A 218 4.61 -13.70 0.46
C PHE A 218 5.84 -14.43 -0.04
N GLU A 219 6.68 -13.77 -0.83
CA GLU A 219 7.86 -14.41 -1.42
C GLU A 219 8.82 -14.92 -0.33
N CYS A 220 8.97 -14.14 0.74
CA CYS A 220 9.86 -14.46 1.85
C CYS A 220 9.43 -15.69 2.68
N GLU A 221 8.21 -16.19 2.57
CA GLU A 221 7.79 -17.40 3.28
C GLU A 221 8.64 -18.62 2.91
N ASN A 222 9.23 -18.62 1.72
CA ASN A 222 10.02 -19.73 1.20
C ASN A 222 11.54 -19.45 1.23
N TRP A 223 11.99 -18.33 1.81
CA TRP A 223 13.42 -18.00 1.84
C TRP A 223 14.20 -18.98 2.70
N MET A 224 15.44 -19.26 2.28
CA MET A 224 16.38 -20.08 3.05
C MET A 224 16.54 -19.54 4.47
N GLY A 225 16.46 -20.44 5.45
CA GLY A 225 16.59 -20.09 6.87
C GLY A 225 15.28 -19.63 7.54
N PHE A 226 14.16 -19.56 6.81
CA PHE A 226 12.84 -19.34 7.39
C PHE A 226 12.14 -20.68 7.62
N SER A 227 11.44 -20.81 8.76
CA SER A 227 10.82 -22.07 9.18
C SER A 227 9.40 -22.25 8.64
N GLY A 228 8.76 -21.17 8.23
CA GLY A 228 7.33 -21.14 7.90
C GLY A 228 6.40 -21.20 9.12
N GLN A 229 6.87 -21.67 10.28
CA GLN A 229 6.06 -21.78 11.50
C GLN A 229 5.61 -20.41 12.01
N ALA A 230 6.47 -19.40 11.94
CA ALA A 230 6.14 -18.03 12.32
C ALA A 230 4.98 -17.47 11.52
N TRP A 231 4.89 -17.81 10.22
CA TRP A 231 3.79 -17.39 9.33
C TRP A 231 2.46 -18.04 9.71
N ILE A 232 2.49 -19.32 10.11
CA ILE A 232 1.29 -20.03 10.59
C ILE A 232 0.78 -19.36 11.86
N GLN A 233 1.65 -19.15 12.85
CA GLN A 233 1.31 -18.54 14.14
C GLN A 233 0.77 -17.10 13.97
N GLU A 234 1.42 -16.27 13.15
CA GLU A 234 0.97 -14.89 12.95
C GLU A 234 -0.35 -14.82 12.16
N ARG A 235 -0.63 -15.78 11.25
CA ARG A 235 -1.96 -15.89 10.61
C ARG A 235 -3.03 -16.34 11.61
N GLU A 236 -2.75 -17.29 12.49
CA GLU A 236 -3.66 -17.72 13.54
C GLU A 236 -3.97 -16.58 14.50
N ARG A 237 -2.95 -15.84 14.93
CA ARG A 237 -3.12 -14.64 15.74
C ARG A 237 -4.00 -13.60 15.04
N ALA A 238 -3.70 -13.29 13.78
CA ALA A 238 -4.49 -12.33 13.00
C ALA A 238 -5.94 -12.77 12.78
N ARG A 239 -6.22 -14.08 12.72
CA ARG A 239 -7.60 -14.62 12.68
C ARG A 239 -8.30 -14.48 14.02
N ALA A 240 -7.61 -14.75 15.12
CA ALA A 240 -8.18 -14.62 16.46
C ALA A 240 -8.54 -13.16 16.82
N ASP A 241 -7.81 -12.21 16.26
CA ASP A 241 -8.03 -10.77 16.46
C ASP A 241 -9.21 -10.19 15.63
N ILE A 242 -9.84 -10.98 14.75
CA ILE A 242 -10.98 -10.53 13.93
C ILE A 242 -12.19 -10.28 14.81
N ARG A 243 -12.77 -9.08 14.70
CA ARG A 243 -13.98 -8.67 15.42
C ARG A 243 -15.22 -9.18 14.70
N LYS A 244 -16.32 -9.34 15.45
CA LYS A 244 -17.63 -9.70 14.88
C LYS A 244 -18.07 -8.65 13.87
N ILE A 245 -18.45 -9.11 12.67
CA ILE A 245 -18.91 -8.23 11.59
C ILE A 245 -20.35 -7.76 11.88
N GLU A 246 -20.53 -6.44 11.96
CA GLU A 246 -21.85 -5.80 12.06
C GLU A 246 -22.41 -5.56 10.65
N LYS A 247 -23.70 -5.91 10.46
CA LYS A 247 -24.34 -5.75 9.17
C LYS A 247 -24.61 -4.29 8.84
N GLY A 248 -24.22 -3.89 7.63
CA GLY A 248 -24.56 -2.57 7.09
C GLY A 248 -23.93 -1.37 7.80
N LEU A 249 -22.84 -1.59 8.55
CA LEU A 249 -22.09 -0.54 9.22
C LEU A 249 -21.54 0.50 8.22
N ILE A 250 -21.24 0.05 7.00
CA ILE A 250 -20.69 0.89 5.95
C ILE A 250 -21.73 1.06 4.85
N VAL A 251 -21.88 2.27 4.34
CA VAL A 251 -22.78 2.58 3.22
C VAL A 251 -21.94 3.09 2.05
N ALA A 252 -21.92 2.34 0.97
CA ALA A 252 -21.23 2.69 -0.26
C ALA A 252 -22.23 2.91 -1.40
N SER A 253 -22.11 4.01 -2.12
CA SER A 253 -22.98 4.27 -3.26
C SER A 253 -22.20 4.81 -4.46
N ASP A 254 -22.75 4.59 -5.62
CA ASP A 254 -22.31 5.16 -6.89
C ASP A 254 -23.54 5.41 -7.78
N ILE A 255 -23.43 6.34 -8.70
CA ILE A 255 -24.47 6.59 -9.70
C ILE A 255 -24.50 5.49 -10.78
N ASP A 256 -23.37 4.82 -11.00
CA ASP A 256 -23.23 3.72 -11.95
C ASP A 256 -23.50 2.36 -11.28
N GLY A 257 -24.65 1.76 -11.56
CA GLY A 257 -25.04 0.45 -11.05
C GLY A 257 -24.03 -0.65 -11.39
N LYS A 258 -23.30 -0.57 -12.52
CA LYS A 258 -22.24 -1.55 -12.87
C LYS A 258 -21.06 -1.46 -11.92
N MET A 259 -20.73 -0.24 -11.46
CA MET A 259 -19.69 -0.05 -10.45
C MET A 259 -20.13 -0.60 -9.11
N VAL A 260 -21.38 -0.38 -8.71
CA VAL A 260 -21.98 -0.95 -7.50
C VAL A 260 -21.91 -2.49 -7.50
N GLU A 261 -22.27 -3.13 -8.60
CA GLU A 261 -22.16 -4.60 -8.74
C GLU A 261 -20.70 -5.08 -8.69
N THR A 262 -19.77 -4.33 -9.28
CA THR A 262 -18.35 -4.62 -9.20
C THR A 262 -17.85 -4.50 -7.76
N ALA A 263 -18.28 -3.48 -7.03
CA ALA A 263 -17.94 -3.28 -5.63
C ALA A 263 -18.48 -4.40 -4.72
N ARG A 264 -19.74 -4.85 -4.96
CA ARG A 264 -20.32 -6.02 -4.28
C ARG A 264 -19.49 -7.28 -4.49
N PHE A 265 -19.11 -7.55 -5.73
CA PHE A 265 -18.27 -8.70 -6.06
C PHE A 265 -16.91 -8.66 -5.35
N HIS A 266 -16.26 -7.50 -5.33
CA HIS A 266 -14.99 -7.32 -4.62
C HIS A 266 -15.17 -7.47 -3.09
N ALA A 267 -16.24 -6.92 -2.51
CA ALA A 267 -16.55 -7.05 -1.08
C ALA A 267 -16.82 -8.51 -0.68
N GLN A 268 -17.50 -9.28 -1.54
CA GLN A 268 -17.71 -10.71 -1.34
C GLN A 268 -16.37 -11.46 -1.29
N ARG A 269 -15.47 -11.18 -2.23
CA ARG A 269 -14.14 -11.78 -2.26
C ARG A 269 -13.25 -11.38 -1.07
N ALA A 270 -13.44 -10.16 -0.57
CA ALA A 270 -12.78 -9.69 0.65
C ALA A 270 -13.38 -10.27 1.94
N GLY A 271 -14.52 -10.98 1.86
CA GLY A 271 -15.22 -11.54 3.01
C GLY A 271 -15.99 -10.52 3.84
N VAL A 272 -16.26 -9.32 3.30
CA VAL A 272 -16.88 -8.20 4.03
C VAL A 272 -18.21 -7.71 3.43
N LEU A 273 -18.80 -8.48 2.52
CA LEU A 273 -20.05 -8.09 1.84
C LEU A 273 -21.17 -7.72 2.84
N ASN A 274 -21.32 -8.49 3.90
CA ASN A 274 -22.40 -8.26 4.89
C ASN A 274 -22.18 -6.96 5.71
N ALA A 275 -20.96 -6.45 5.78
CA ALA A 275 -20.63 -5.21 6.45
C ALA A 275 -21.04 -3.95 5.68
N ILE A 276 -21.24 -4.09 4.35
CA ILE A 276 -21.41 -2.97 3.45
C ILE A 276 -22.79 -3.01 2.81
N ARG A 277 -23.52 -1.92 2.96
CA ARG A 277 -24.77 -1.66 2.23
C ARG A 277 -24.43 -0.90 0.96
N PHE A 278 -24.61 -1.53 -0.19
CA PHE A 278 -24.40 -0.93 -1.51
C PHE A 278 -25.68 -0.36 -2.11
N LEU A 279 -25.61 0.85 -2.63
CA LEU A 279 -26.74 1.59 -3.21
C LEU A 279 -26.34 2.18 -4.57
N GLU A 280 -27.22 2.05 -5.54
CA GLU A 280 -27.17 2.86 -6.77
C GLU A 280 -27.87 4.19 -6.48
N ARG A 281 -27.07 5.27 -6.35
CA ARG A 281 -27.62 6.56 -5.92
C ARG A 281 -26.63 7.70 -6.25
N PRO A 282 -27.12 8.82 -6.82
CA PRO A 282 -26.29 10.02 -7.01
C PRO A 282 -25.97 10.69 -5.67
N VAL A 283 -24.87 11.43 -5.61
CA VAL A 283 -24.42 12.11 -4.38
C VAL A 283 -25.38 13.18 -3.90
N VAL A 284 -26.17 13.78 -4.80
CA VAL A 284 -27.17 14.81 -4.44
C VAL A 284 -28.24 14.27 -3.47
N ASP A 285 -28.53 12.96 -3.52
CA ASP A 285 -29.47 12.27 -2.64
C ASP A 285 -28.83 11.71 -1.36
N PHE A 286 -27.57 12.07 -1.08
CA PHE A 286 -26.90 11.62 0.12
C PHE A 286 -27.60 12.14 1.37
N ASN A 287 -27.95 11.21 2.28
CA ASN A 287 -28.68 11.47 3.53
C ASN A 287 -28.08 10.71 4.73
N GLY A 288 -26.75 10.60 4.78
CA GLY A 288 -26.04 9.93 5.89
C GLY A 288 -26.26 10.60 7.25
N GLY A 289 -26.02 9.84 8.30
CA GLY A 289 -26.07 10.29 9.70
C GLY A 289 -24.70 10.68 10.25
N GLU A 290 -24.53 10.47 11.56
CA GLU A 290 -23.23 10.59 12.23
C GLU A 290 -22.22 9.57 11.72
N GLY A 291 -20.94 9.93 11.74
CA GLY A 291 -19.86 9.03 11.33
C GLY A 291 -18.79 9.68 10.50
N VAL A 292 -18.16 8.90 9.65
CA VAL A 292 -17.05 9.35 8.77
C VAL A 292 -17.45 9.15 7.31
N LEU A 293 -17.20 10.15 6.47
CA LEU A 293 -17.31 10.03 5.01
C LEU A 293 -15.93 10.20 4.40
N VAL A 294 -15.47 9.19 3.69
CA VAL A 294 -14.21 9.27 2.90
C VAL A 294 -14.53 8.96 1.47
N THR A 295 -14.08 9.82 0.55
CA THR A 295 -14.43 9.66 -0.84
C THR A 295 -13.37 10.16 -1.80
N ASN A 296 -13.39 9.56 -2.99
CA ASN A 296 -12.53 9.82 -4.13
C ASN A 296 -13.42 10.15 -5.34
N PRO A 297 -13.99 11.37 -5.42
CA PRO A 297 -14.87 11.75 -6.52
C PRO A 297 -14.11 11.77 -7.86
N PRO A 298 -14.78 11.71 -9.02
CA PRO A 298 -14.13 11.78 -10.32
C PRO A 298 -13.39 13.11 -10.49
N TYR A 299 -12.18 13.07 -11.08
CA TYR A 299 -11.29 14.24 -11.17
C TYR A 299 -11.49 15.08 -12.44
N GLY A 300 -11.99 14.45 -13.52
CA GLY A 300 -11.95 15.03 -14.85
C GLY A 300 -10.51 15.12 -15.40
N GLN A 301 -10.21 14.33 -16.42
CA GLN A 301 -8.88 14.37 -17.08
C GLN A 301 -8.84 15.28 -18.30
N ARG A 302 -10.01 15.66 -18.84
CA ARG A 302 -10.19 16.57 -19.96
C ARG A 302 -10.97 17.80 -19.52
N ILE A 303 -10.91 18.91 -20.26
CA ILE A 303 -11.58 20.18 -19.89
C ILE A 303 -13.09 19.98 -19.68
N ALA A 304 -13.76 19.22 -20.54
CA ALA A 304 -15.18 18.89 -20.37
C ALA A 304 -15.44 18.09 -19.08
N ASP A 305 -14.57 17.12 -18.79
CA ASP A 305 -14.65 16.25 -17.59
C ASP A 305 -14.40 17.07 -16.31
N ILE A 306 -13.53 18.09 -16.35
CA ILE A 306 -13.27 18.99 -15.22
C ILE A 306 -14.53 19.77 -14.84
N ASN A 307 -15.29 20.28 -15.82
CA ASN A 307 -16.53 20.98 -15.57
C ASN A 307 -17.59 20.06 -14.94
N CYS A 308 -17.68 18.81 -15.40
CA CYS A 308 -18.53 17.79 -14.81
C CYS A 308 -18.10 17.47 -13.36
N ALA A 309 -16.81 17.29 -13.11
CA ALA A 309 -16.28 17.07 -11.74
C ALA A 309 -16.61 18.24 -10.81
N ARG A 310 -16.47 19.48 -11.30
CA ARG A 310 -16.80 20.70 -10.54
C ARG A 310 -18.29 20.85 -10.26
N ALA A 311 -19.18 20.38 -11.14
CA ALA A 311 -20.62 20.31 -10.88
C ALA A 311 -20.89 19.31 -9.72
N ILE A 312 -20.23 18.16 -9.71
CA ILE A 312 -20.32 17.17 -8.64
C ILE A 312 -19.89 17.77 -7.28
N TYR A 313 -18.84 18.61 -7.23
CA TYR A 313 -18.44 19.26 -5.97
C TYR A 313 -19.50 20.22 -5.44
N LYS A 314 -20.27 20.88 -6.32
CA LYS A 314 -21.42 21.70 -5.92
C LYS A 314 -22.58 20.85 -5.40
N ASP A 315 -22.80 19.67 -6.00
CA ASP A 315 -23.81 18.72 -5.50
C ASP A 315 -23.42 18.15 -4.13
N MET A 316 -22.14 17.82 -3.92
CA MET A 316 -21.59 17.47 -2.60
C MET A 316 -21.78 18.61 -1.59
N SER A 317 -21.62 19.88 -2.03
CA SER A 317 -21.88 21.04 -1.17
C SER A 317 -23.33 21.08 -0.70
N ARG A 318 -24.28 20.74 -1.55
CA ARG A 318 -25.71 20.78 -1.21
C ARG A 318 -26.10 19.64 -0.25
N SER A 319 -25.61 18.41 -0.49
CA SER A 319 -26.02 17.22 0.25
C SER A 319 -25.16 16.92 1.48
N ILE A 320 -23.85 17.19 1.46
CA ILE A 320 -22.91 16.78 2.52
C ILE A 320 -22.57 17.94 3.45
N ARG A 321 -22.36 19.16 2.92
CA ARG A 321 -21.96 20.31 3.75
C ARG A 321 -22.88 20.60 4.95
N PRO A 322 -24.22 20.47 4.84
CA PRO A 322 -25.11 20.67 5.99
C PRO A 322 -24.93 19.64 7.13
N LEU A 323 -24.24 18.53 6.87
CA LEU A 323 -24.05 17.44 7.82
C LEU A 323 -22.72 17.51 8.57
N LEU A 324 -21.85 18.49 8.27
CA LEU A 324 -20.48 18.58 8.81
C LEU A 324 -20.41 18.87 10.32
N ASP A 325 -21.51 19.13 10.99
CA ASP A 325 -21.57 19.26 12.45
C ASP A 325 -21.64 17.89 13.15
N ARG A 326 -21.93 16.82 12.40
CA ARG A 326 -22.05 15.44 12.91
C ARG A 326 -21.34 14.38 12.05
N LEU A 327 -20.69 14.82 10.97
CA LEU A 327 -20.05 13.95 9.99
C LEU A 327 -18.65 14.46 9.68
N ASP A 328 -17.63 13.67 10.01
CA ASP A 328 -16.27 13.93 9.56
C ASP A 328 -16.15 13.62 8.07
N LEU A 329 -15.61 14.54 7.29
CA LEU A 329 -15.49 14.41 5.85
C LEU A 329 -14.03 14.40 5.39
N GLY A 330 -13.63 13.41 4.60
CA GLY A 330 -12.38 13.34 3.88
C GLY A 330 -12.56 13.22 2.38
N VAL A 331 -12.05 14.18 1.60
CA VAL A 331 -12.14 14.17 0.13
C VAL A 331 -10.74 14.23 -0.47
N ILE A 332 -10.41 13.25 -1.32
CA ILE A 332 -9.17 13.29 -2.11
C ILE A 332 -9.46 13.75 -3.54
N THR A 333 -8.80 14.82 -3.97
CA THR A 333 -8.91 15.35 -5.35
C THR A 333 -7.67 16.16 -5.73
N PRO A 334 -7.25 16.17 -7.01
CA PRO A 334 -6.21 17.07 -7.50
C PRO A 334 -6.69 18.51 -7.71
N ASP A 335 -8.01 18.75 -7.78
CA ASP A 335 -8.55 20.10 -8.07
C ASP A 335 -8.36 21.04 -6.88
N GLY A 336 -7.56 22.11 -7.08
CA GLY A 336 -7.31 23.13 -6.07
C GLY A 336 -8.53 24.01 -5.75
N GLU A 337 -9.54 24.02 -6.63
CA GLU A 337 -10.78 24.79 -6.47
C GLU A 337 -11.84 24.08 -5.61
N PHE A 338 -11.55 22.87 -5.13
CA PHE A 338 -12.52 22.06 -4.38
C PHE A 338 -13.13 22.83 -3.21
N GLU A 339 -12.34 23.46 -2.34
CA GLU A 339 -12.84 24.18 -1.15
C GLU A 339 -13.79 25.34 -1.53
N ARG A 340 -13.46 26.07 -2.60
CA ARG A 340 -14.31 27.16 -3.12
C ARG A 340 -15.64 26.65 -3.65
N LEU A 341 -15.62 25.53 -4.40
CA LEU A 341 -16.81 24.92 -4.99
C LEU A 341 -17.68 24.21 -3.96
N PHE A 342 -17.06 23.61 -2.95
CA PHE A 342 -17.73 22.98 -1.82
C PHE A 342 -18.30 24.02 -0.85
N GLY A 343 -17.79 25.26 -0.90
CA GLY A 343 -18.32 26.40 -0.13
C GLY A 343 -17.94 26.39 1.35
N ARG A 344 -16.92 25.63 1.76
CA ARG A 344 -16.35 25.63 3.09
C ARG A 344 -14.86 25.31 3.02
N ARG A 345 -14.04 26.01 3.81
CA ARG A 345 -12.61 25.73 3.95
C ARG A 345 -12.41 24.50 4.83
N SER A 346 -11.49 23.60 4.43
CA SER A 346 -11.14 22.41 5.21
C SER A 346 -10.43 22.77 6.52
N SER A 347 -10.66 21.98 7.57
CA SER A 347 -9.96 22.12 8.85
C SER A 347 -8.50 21.70 8.73
N LYS A 348 -8.21 20.69 7.91
CA LYS A 348 -6.86 20.21 7.58
C LYS A 348 -6.77 19.84 6.11
N LYS A 349 -5.56 20.00 5.55
CA LYS A 349 -5.24 19.65 4.17
C LYS A 349 -3.91 18.92 4.10
N ARG A 350 -3.86 17.78 3.41
CA ARG A 350 -2.63 17.02 3.25
C ARG A 350 -2.40 16.67 1.78
N ARG A 351 -1.17 16.89 1.30
CA ARG A 351 -0.76 16.48 -0.04
C ARG A 351 -0.52 14.97 -0.05
N ILE A 352 -1.09 14.28 -1.03
CA ILE A 352 -1.00 12.82 -1.21
C ILE A 352 -0.88 12.54 -2.71
N PHE A 353 -0.30 11.40 -3.08
CA PHE A 353 -0.24 10.95 -4.46
C PHE A 353 -1.20 9.79 -4.71
N ASN A 354 -2.02 9.89 -5.75
CA ASN A 354 -2.78 8.77 -6.29
C ASN A 354 -2.12 8.31 -7.61
N GLY A 355 -1.30 7.27 -7.54
CA GLY A 355 -0.38 6.92 -8.62
C GLY A 355 0.59 8.07 -8.88
N ASN A 356 0.61 8.60 -10.10
CA ASN A 356 1.45 9.75 -10.49
C ASN A 356 0.74 11.11 -10.33
N ILE A 357 -0.52 11.11 -9.89
CA ILE A 357 -1.32 12.33 -9.77
C ILE A 357 -1.15 12.89 -8.36
N GLN A 358 -0.66 14.13 -8.26
CA GLN A 358 -0.65 14.86 -7.01
C GLN A 358 -2.06 15.30 -6.66
N CYS A 359 -2.54 14.88 -5.48
CA CYS A 359 -3.85 15.21 -4.94
C CYS A 359 -3.72 15.94 -3.60
N ASN A 360 -4.79 16.60 -3.21
CA ASN A 360 -4.98 17.08 -1.84
C ASN A 360 -6.05 16.22 -1.16
N TYR A 361 -5.80 15.84 0.06
CA TYR A 361 -6.78 15.25 0.95
C TYR A 361 -7.31 16.35 1.86
N TYR A 362 -8.54 16.79 1.60
CA TYR A 362 -9.24 17.81 2.34
C TYR A 362 -10.02 17.15 3.47
N MET A 363 -9.88 17.63 4.70
CA MET A 363 -10.54 17.08 5.88
C MET A 363 -11.36 18.16 6.59
N TYR A 364 -12.55 17.78 7.01
CA TYR A 364 -13.49 18.55 7.79
C TYR A 364 -13.85 17.69 9.00
N THR A 365 -13.19 18.00 10.14
CA THR A 365 -13.29 17.26 11.41
C THR A 365 -13.53 18.25 12.55
#